data_b37ee38bf7ec6a1350626df3f60abb29
#
_entry.id   b37ee38bf7ec6a1350626df3f60abb29
#
_cell.length_a   1.000
_cell.length_b   1.000
_cell.length_c   1.000
_cell.angle_alpha   90.00
_cell.angle_beta   90.00
_cell.angle_gamma   90.00
#
_symmetry.space_group_name_H-M   'P 1'
#
loop_
_entity.id
_entity.type
_entity.pdbx_description
1 polymer ?
#
loop_
_entity_poly.entity_id
_entity_poly.type
_entity_poly.pdbx_seq_one_letter_code
_entity_poly.pdbx_strand_id
1 'polypeptide(L)'
;MDLKVIEKQDERITIKFNNVPRQYVNAIRRLSISEVPTFAIDDVVILENSSVMHDEAVAHRLGLIPLRTDLKKFSLPNECSCKSTLGCVNCRVLLQLDAEANEKTKTITTSELISEDEFVKPVSQDIPIIVLAPGQKIKFEAYARLGFGRDHAKWQPTTISVVKYGENENEIFLTIETNGALTAEETVIAAIEQLSKSIKEFGETINAVQIPTNL
;
A
#
# COMPACT_ATOMS: atom_id res chain seq x y z
N MET A 1 5.83 -26.40 15.79
CA MET A 1 5.66 -25.37 14.77
C MET A 1 6.90 -25.36 13.91
N ASP A 2 6.79 -25.67 12.65
CA ASP A 2 7.90 -25.68 11.72
C ASP A 2 7.53 -24.86 10.49
N LEU A 3 8.46 -24.01 10.03
CA LEU A 3 8.26 -23.07 8.95
C LEU A 3 9.42 -23.19 7.96
N LYS A 4 9.10 -23.30 6.68
CA LYS A 4 10.10 -23.34 5.61
C LYS A 4 9.71 -22.40 4.48
N VAL A 5 10.59 -21.52 4.09
CA VAL A 5 10.45 -20.73 2.87
C VAL A 5 10.78 -21.63 1.68
N ILE A 6 9.83 -21.81 0.77
CA ILE A 6 9.95 -22.64 -0.43
C ILE A 6 10.43 -21.82 -1.60
N GLU A 7 9.92 -20.63 -1.76
CA GLU A 7 10.24 -19.68 -2.82
C GLU A 7 10.34 -18.28 -2.22
N LYS A 8 11.38 -17.53 -2.63
CA LYS A 8 11.58 -16.14 -2.21
C LYS A 8 12.11 -15.34 -3.39
N GLN A 9 11.29 -14.37 -3.82
CA GLN A 9 11.62 -13.32 -4.79
C GLN A 9 11.17 -11.98 -4.18
N ASP A 10 11.57 -10.87 -4.76
CA ASP A 10 11.21 -9.55 -4.23
C ASP A 10 9.68 -9.37 -4.16
N GLU A 11 8.98 -9.73 -5.23
CA GLU A 11 7.52 -9.57 -5.33
C GLU A 11 6.72 -10.82 -4.97
N ARG A 12 7.37 -11.97 -4.73
CA ARG A 12 6.67 -13.24 -4.45
C ARG A 12 7.38 -14.04 -3.37
N ILE A 13 6.59 -14.56 -2.42
CA ILE A 13 7.05 -15.48 -1.40
C ILE A 13 6.06 -16.64 -1.24
N THR A 14 6.60 -17.87 -1.10
CA THR A 14 5.83 -19.05 -0.74
C THR A 14 6.41 -19.67 0.51
N ILE A 15 5.58 -19.79 1.55
CA ILE A 15 5.97 -20.30 2.87
C ILE A 15 5.17 -21.59 3.14
N LYS A 16 5.87 -22.64 3.51
CA LYS A 16 5.29 -23.89 4.02
C LYS A 16 5.25 -23.86 5.53
N PHE A 17 4.09 -24.14 6.09
CA PHE A 17 3.84 -24.30 7.53
C PHE A 17 3.52 -25.76 7.81
N ASN A 18 4.16 -26.35 8.83
CA ASN A 18 3.87 -27.67 9.32
C ASN A 18 3.39 -27.59 10.79
N ASN A 19 2.31 -28.30 11.11
CA ASN A 19 1.73 -28.35 12.45
C ASN A 19 1.40 -26.94 13.00
N VAL A 20 0.84 -26.09 12.15
CA VAL A 20 0.35 -24.75 12.50
C VAL A 20 -1.17 -24.73 12.33
N PRO A 21 -1.94 -24.20 13.28
CA PRO A 21 -3.38 -24.03 13.12
C PRO A 21 -3.72 -23.21 11.86
N ARG A 22 -4.66 -23.69 11.06
CA ARG A 22 -5.10 -23.03 9.81
C ARG A 22 -5.54 -21.59 10.02
N GLN A 23 -6.10 -21.30 11.19
CA GLN A 23 -6.57 -19.97 11.57
C GLN A 23 -5.46 -18.94 11.57
N TYR A 24 -4.26 -19.28 12.04
CA TYR A 24 -3.11 -18.35 12.06
C TYR A 24 -2.63 -18.03 10.65
N VAL A 25 -2.50 -19.05 9.79
CA VAL A 25 -2.07 -18.84 8.40
C VAL A 25 -3.11 -18.01 7.65
N ASN A 26 -4.40 -18.28 7.84
CA ASN A 26 -5.46 -17.48 7.24
C ASN A 26 -5.55 -16.05 7.81
N ALA A 27 -5.23 -15.85 9.09
CA ALA A 27 -5.14 -14.51 9.66
C ALA A 27 -4.01 -13.71 8.98
N ILE A 28 -2.81 -14.28 8.85
CA ILE A 28 -1.68 -13.64 8.15
C ILE A 28 -2.07 -13.32 6.70
N ARG A 29 -2.70 -14.27 5.98
CA ARG A 29 -3.20 -14.06 4.63
C ARG A 29 -4.15 -12.87 4.53
N ARG A 30 -5.10 -12.75 5.43
CA ARG A 30 -6.08 -11.64 5.44
C ARG A 30 -5.42 -10.31 5.79
N LEU A 31 -4.56 -10.31 6.80
CA LEU A 31 -3.87 -9.10 7.25
C LEU A 31 -2.89 -8.58 6.20
N SER A 32 -2.26 -9.45 5.41
CA SER A 32 -1.40 -9.04 4.30
C SER A 32 -2.15 -8.26 3.22
N ILE A 33 -3.46 -8.42 3.12
CA ILE A 33 -4.32 -7.70 2.17
C ILE A 33 -4.82 -6.39 2.79
N SER A 34 -5.28 -6.42 4.04
CA SER A 34 -6.10 -5.36 4.64
C SER A 34 -5.37 -4.45 5.61
N GLU A 35 -4.34 -4.95 6.31
CA GLU A 35 -3.76 -4.28 7.47
C GLU A 35 -2.28 -3.91 7.32
N VAL A 36 -1.65 -4.22 6.18
CA VAL A 36 -0.29 -3.76 5.89
C VAL A 36 -0.39 -2.39 5.22
N PRO A 37 0.17 -1.34 5.85
CA PRO A 37 0.06 0.01 5.30
C PRO A 37 0.98 0.18 4.09
N THR A 38 0.49 0.92 3.08
CA THR A 38 1.28 1.33 1.90
C THR A 38 1.00 2.76 1.53
N PHE A 39 1.92 3.37 0.77
CA PHE A 39 1.70 4.68 0.17
C PHE A 39 0.76 4.58 -1.03
N ALA A 40 -0.19 5.50 -1.10
CA ALA A 40 -0.96 5.79 -2.30
C ALA A 40 -1.26 7.29 -2.36
N ILE A 41 -1.43 7.82 -3.57
CA ILE A 41 -1.92 9.19 -3.78
C ILE A 41 -3.36 9.25 -3.28
N ASP A 42 -3.64 10.21 -2.40
CA ASP A 42 -4.93 10.37 -1.74
C ASP A 42 -5.62 11.66 -2.11
N ASP A 43 -4.88 12.76 -2.15
CA ASP A 43 -5.36 14.06 -2.57
C ASP A 43 -4.61 14.54 -3.82
N VAL A 44 -5.34 15.18 -4.75
CA VAL A 44 -4.77 15.76 -5.97
C VAL A 44 -5.30 17.18 -6.15
N VAL A 45 -4.40 18.13 -6.33
CA VAL A 45 -4.70 19.52 -6.69
C VAL A 45 -4.34 19.70 -8.15
N ILE A 46 -5.32 19.80 -9.03
CA ILE A 46 -5.12 20.06 -10.45
C ILE A 46 -5.05 21.56 -10.66
N LEU A 47 -3.89 22.03 -11.14
CA LEU A 47 -3.60 23.44 -11.39
C LEU A 47 -3.99 23.83 -12.82
N GLU A 48 -3.80 22.91 -13.75
CA GLU A 48 -4.14 23.09 -15.17
C GLU A 48 -4.44 21.75 -15.82
N ASN A 49 -5.55 21.65 -16.55
CA ASN A 49 -5.90 20.47 -17.34
C ASN A 49 -6.66 20.90 -18.59
N SER A 50 -5.98 20.95 -19.72
CA SER A 50 -6.61 21.20 -21.03
C SER A 50 -6.80 19.92 -21.88
N SER A 51 -6.61 18.74 -21.23
CA SER A 51 -6.81 17.45 -21.89
C SER A 51 -8.29 17.09 -22.07
N VAL A 52 -8.54 15.99 -22.75
CA VAL A 52 -9.90 15.44 -22.93
C VAL A 52 -10.39 14.70 -21.66
N MET A 53 -9.47 14.32 -20.77
CA MET A 53 -9.81 13.56 -19.56
C MET A 53 -10.21 14.50 -18.42
N HIS A 54 -11.35 14.23 -17.79
CA HIS A 54 -11.83 14.99 -16.64
C HIS A 54 -10.91 14.81 -15.42
N ASP A 55 -10.85 15.82 -14.57
CA ASP A 55 -9.97 15.89 -13.40
C ASP A 55 -10.16 14.70 -12.46
N GLU A 56 -11.39 14.28 -12.20
CA GLU A 56 -11.72 13.14 -11.36
C GLU A 56 -11.17 11.83 -11.91
N ALA A 57 -11.20 11.67 -13.25
CA ALA A 57 -10.65 10.48 -13.89
C ALA A 57 -9.12 10.43 -13.81
N VAL A 58 -8.46 11.59 -13.95
CA VAL A 58 -7.01 11.71 -13.73
C VAL A 58 -6.66 11.39 -12.28
N ALA A 59 -7.36 12.00 -11.32
CA ALA A 59 -7.14 11.78 -9.90
C ALA A 59 -7.36 10.31 -9.50
N HIS A 60 -8.40 9.68 -10.02
CA HIS A 60 -8.66 8.25 -9.80
C HIS A 60 -7.53 7.38 -10.33
N ARG A 61 -7.02 7.64 -11.53
CA ARG A 61 -5.88 6.89 -12.11
C ARG A 61 -4.61 7.08 -11.29
N LEU A 62 -4.31 8.30 -10.85
CA LEU A 62 -3.18 8.62 -10.00
C LEU A 62 -3.25 7.85 -8.67
N GLY A 63 -4.43 7.78 -8.04
CA GLY A 63 -4.64 7.04 -6.81
C GLY A 63 -4.35 5.53 -6.91
N LEU A 64 -4.46 4.95 -8.11
CA LEU A 64 -4.21 3.52 -8.34
C LEU A 64 -2.75 3.19 -8.71
N ILE A 65 -1.87 4.19 -8.83
CA ILE A 65 -0.45 3.97 -9.10
C ILE A 65 0.22 3.44 -7.83
N PRO A 66 0.82 2.24 -7.85
CA PRO A 66 1.55 1.71 -6.70
C PRO A 66 2.83 2.52 -6.48
N LEU A 67 3.04 2.96 -5.24
CA LEU A 67 4.22 3.71 -4.80
C LEU A 67 5.08 2.86 -3.88
N ARG A 68 6.41 2.93 -4.04
CA ARG A 68 7.36 2.31 -3.11
C ARG A 68 7.15 2.88 -1.72
N THR A 69 7.17 2.01 -0.73
CA THR A 69 6.80 2.34 0.65
C THR A 69 7.95 2.01 1.61
N ASP A 70 8.30 2.96 2.48
CA ASP A 70 9.23 2.75 3.59
C ASP A 70 8.47 2.92 4.92
N LEU A 71 8.16 1.80 5.55
CA LEU A 71 7.42 1.76 6.83
C LEU A 71 8.26 2.21 8.04
N LYS A 72 9.59 2.33 7.88
CA LYS A 72 10.48 2.76 8.97
C LYS A 72 10.63 4.27 9.02
N LYS A 73 10.56 4.93 7.86
CA LYS A 73 10.73 6.37 7.72
C LYS A 73 9.46 7.15 7.99
N PHE A 74 8.31 6.61 7.58
CA PHE A 74 7.04 7.33 7.60
C PHE A 74 6.07 6.77 8.62
N SER A 75 5.26 7.65 9.19
CA SER A 75 4.21 7.31 10.15
C SER A 75 2.83 7.40 9.51
N LEU A 76 1.89 6.60 9.99
CA LEU A 76 0.49 6.75 9.63
C LEU A 76 -0.03 8.14 10.02
N PRO A 77 -0.91 8.76 9.24
CA PRO A 77 -1.45 10.10 9.54
C PRO A 77 -2.04 10.21 10.95
N ASN A 78 -2.73 9.18 11.41
CA ASN A 78 -3.38 9.13 12.74
C ASN A 78 -2.38 8.97 13.89
N GLU A 79 -1.19 8.42 13.64
CA GLU A 79 -0.14 8.18 14.62
C GLU A 79 0.94 9.28 14.57
N CYS A 80 0.89 10.16 13.57
CA CYS A 80 1.87 11.21 13.39
C CYS A 80 1.78 12.29 14.46
N SER A 81 2.92 12.69 14.99
CA SER A 81 3.01 13.75 16.02
C SER A 81 2.52 15.13 15.55
N CYS A 82 2.46 15.38 14.25
CA CYS A 82 2.01 16.67 13.70
C CYS A 82 0.53 16.95 13.94
N LYS A 83 -0.32 15.90 14.08
CA LYS A 83 -1.80 16.01 14.26
C LYS A 83 -2.48 16.96 13.26
N SER A 84 -1.85 17.21 12.12
CA SER A 84 -2.36 18.12 11.08
C SER A 84 -3.22 17.34 10.08
N THR A 85 -4.34 17.92 9.69
CA THR A 85 -5.20 17.36 8.63
C THR A 85 -4.50 17.39 7.27
N LEU A 86 -3.61 18.37 7.07
CA LEU A 86 -2.84 18.50 5.84
C LEU A 86 -1.59 17.59 5.81
N GLY A 87 -1.21 17.02 6.96
CA GLY A 87 0.00 16.20 7.09
C GLY A 87 1.30 17.01 7.20
N CYS A 88 2.42 16.31 7.31
CA CYS A 88 3.77 16.87 7.34
C CYS A 88 4.74 15.93 6.60
N VAL A 89 6.00 16.32 6.50
CA VAL A 89 7.06 15.54 5.81
C VAL A 89 7.26 14.11 6.35
N ASN A 90 6.77 13.82 7.56
CA ASN A 90 6.85 12.47 8.15
C ASN A 90 5.64 11.58 7.84
N CYS A 91 4.55 12.12 7.31
CA CYS A 91 3.33 11.35 7.05
C CYS A 91 2.70 11.60 5.67
N ARG A 92 3.29 12.51 4.87
CA ARG A 92 2.83 12.84 3.53
C ARG A 92 4.02 13.11 2.62
N VAL A 93 3.89 12.74 1.35
CA VAL A 93 4.88 12.99 0.30
C VAL A 93 4.18 13.69 -0.87
N LEU A 94 4.80 14.75 -1.38
CA LEU A 94 4.34 15.47 -2.56
C LEU A 94 4.95 14.85 -3.83
N LEU A 95 4.10 14.59 -4.83
CA LEU A 95 4.48 14.28 -6.20
C LEU A 95 3.92 15.36 -7.12
N GLN A 96 4.72 15.83 -8.05
CA GLN A 96 4.33 16.91 -8.98
C GLN A 96 4.49 16.46 -10.43
N LEU A 97 3.66 17.02 -11.28
CA LEU A 97 3.79 16.88 -12.73
C LEU A 97 3.44 18.19 -13.40
N ASP A 98 4.28 18.58 -14.39
CA ASP A 98 4.03 19.70 -15.30
C ASP A 98 4.45 19.22 -16.70
N ALA A 99 3.48 18.93 -17.56
CA ALA A 99 3.72 18.33 -18.87
C ALA A 99 2.85 18.96 -19.95
N GLU A 100 3.45 19.18 -21.11
CA GLU A 100 2.82 19.77 -22.28
C GLU A 100 3.15 18.95 -23.53
N ALA A 101 2.20 18.86 -24.42
CA ALA A 101 2.37 18.28 -25.76
C ALA A 101 2.40 19.38 -26.82
N ASN A 102 3.60 19.72 -27.34
CA ASN A 102 3.77 20.82 -28.29
C ASN A 102 3.22 20.48 -29.69
N GLU A 103 3.97 19.73 -30.48
CA GLU A 103 3.65 19.48 -31.90
C GLU A 103 2.99 18.12 -32.17
N LYS A 104 3.22 17.13 -31.29
CA LYS A 104 2.75 15.75 -31.46
C LYS A 104 2.03 15.29 -30.21
N THR A 105 1.13 14.33 -30.40
CA THR A 105 0.51 13.62 -29.30
C THR A 105 1.58 13.01 -28.39
N LYS A 106 1.46 13.23 -27.08
CA LYS A 106 2.40 12.76 -26.04
C LYS A 106 1.66 11.92 -25.01
N THR A 107 2.15 10.70 -24.77
CA THR A 107 1.70 9.89 -23.63
C THR A 107 2.53 10.27 -22.42
N ILE A 108 1.88 10.76 -21.39
CA ILE A 108 2.48 11.06 -20.09
C ILE A 108 2.45 9.81 -19.25
N THR A 109 3.61 9.42 -18.74
CA THR A 109 3.77 8.23 -17.88
C THR A 109 4.26 8.61 -16.49
N THR A 110 4.31 7.63 -15.60
CA THR A 110 4.82 7.79 -14.23
C THR A 110 6.28 8.21 -14.15
N SER A 111 7.06 8.07 -15.23
CA SER A 111 8.44 8.57 -15.32
C SER A 111 8.54 10.09 -15.22
N GLU A 112 7.47 10.82 -15.56
CA GLU A 112 7.42 12.29 -15.52
C GLU A 112 6.97 12.82 -14.13
N LEU A 113 6.55 11.94 -13.21
CA LEU A 113 6.23 12.33 -11.84
C LEU A 113 7.51 12.62 -11.04
N ILE A 114 7.58 13.82 -10.51
CA ILE A 114 8.68 14.28 -9.64
C ILE A 114 8.23 14.15 -8.20
N SER A 115 8.90 13.31 -7.43
CA SER A 115 8.63 13.13 -5.99
C SER A 115 9.62 13.96 -5.15
N GLU A 116 9.13 14.57 -4.07
CA GLU A 116 9.99 15.21 -3.05
C GLU A 116 10.86 14.18 -2.30
N ASP A 117 10.41 12.94 -2.21
CA ASP A 117 11.14 11.87 -1.54
C ASP A 117 11.85 10.97 -2.54
N GLU A 118 13.10 10.62 -2.27
CA GLU A 118 13.90 9.80 -3.17
C GLU A 118 13.43 8.34 -3.24
N PHE A 119 12.79 7.83 -2.21
CA PHE A 119 12.33 6.45 -2.13
C PHE A 119 10.88 6.28 -2.56
N VAL A 120 9.99 7.19 -2.13
CA VAL A 120 8.55 7.12 -2.44
C VAL A 120 8.31 7.58 -3.87
N LYS A 121 8.39 6.64 -4.81
CA LYS A 121 8.22 6.83 -6.26
C LYS A 121 7.32 5.73 -6.81
N PRO A 122 6.74 5.92 -8.00
CA PRO A 122 6.04 4.84 -8.71
C PRO A 122 6.92 3.60 -8.84
N VAL A 123 6.34 2.43 -8.62
CA VAL A 123 7.04 1.13 -8.74
C VAL A 123 7.53 0.92 -10.17
N SER A 124 6.71 1.28 -11.17
CA SER A 124 7.08 1.26 -12.59
C SER A 124 7.04 2.68 -13.15
N GLN A 125 7.97 2.98 -14.07
CA GLN A 125 8.05 4.26 -14.77
C GLN A 125 7.18 4.32 -16.05
N ASP A 126 6.65 3.18 -16.48
CA ASP A 126 5.95 3.05 -17.77
C ASP A 126 4.43 3.07 -17.64
N ILE A 127 3.87 3.33 -16.44
CA ILE A 127 2.42 3.35 -16.24
C ILE A 127 1.86 4.61 -16.93
N PRO A 128 0.98 4.49 -17.94
CA PRO A 128 0.41 5.63 -18.63
C PRO A 128 -0.61 6.35 -17.75
N ILE A 129 -0.43 7.66 -17.55
CA ILE A 129 -1.34 8.51 -16.79
C ILE A 129 -2.39 9.09 -17.73
N ILE A 130 -1.94 9.80 -18.78
CA ILE A 130 -2.81 10.51 -19.71
C ILE A 130 -2.14 10.63 -21.09
N VAL A 131 -2.94 10.80 -22.12
CA VAL A 131 -2.48 11.14 -23.47
C VAL A 131 -2.90 12.57 -23.79
N LEU A 132 -1.94 13.42 -24.11
CA LEU A 132 -2.15 14.82 -24.50
C LEU A 132 -2.07 14.96 -26.00
N ALA A 133 -3.06 15.63 -26.60
CA ALA A 133 -3.01 16.08 -28.00
C ALA A 133 -2.11 17.34 -28.11
N PRO A 134 -1.66 17.70 -29.35
CA PRO A 134 -0.87 18.91 -29.57
C PRO A 134 -1.52 20.17 -28.95
N GLY A 135 -0.75 20.96 -28.23
CA GLY A 135 -1.21 22.16 -27.53
C GLY A 135 -1.92 21.92 -26.20
N GLN A 136 -2.07 20.66 -25.78
CA GLN A 136 -2.66 20.34 -24.47
C GLN A 136 -1.59 20.27 -23.39
N LYS A 137 -2.01 20.64 -22.18
CA LYS A 137 -1.17 20.69 -20.98
C LYS A 137 -1.89 20.10 -19.78
N ILE A 138 -1.10 19.49 -18.89
CA ILE A 138 -1.56 19.06 -17.58
C ILE A 138 -0.52 19.44 -16.52
N LYS A 139 -1.00 20.01 -15.41
CA LYS A 139 -0.20 20.38 -14.24
C LYS A 139 -0.96 20.08 -12.96
N PHE A 140 -0.34 19.33 -12.06
CA PHE A 140 -0.96 18.99 -10.78
C PHE A 140 0.07 18.74 -9.68
N GLU A 141 -0.44 18.81 -8.45
CA GLU A 141 0.22 18.36 -7.22
C GLU A 141 -0.56 17.19 -6.64
N ALA A 142 0.12 16.07 -6.39
CA ALA A 142 -0.47 14.86 -5.86
C ALA A 142 0.16 14.55 -4.51
N TYR A 143 -0.67 14.35 -3.51
CA TYR A 143 -0.25 14.11 -2.15
C TYR A 143 -0.50 12.65 -1.77
N ALA A 144 0.60 11.93 -1.53
CA ALA A 144 0.58 10.53 -1.12
C ALA A 144 0.72 10.40 0.40
N ARG A 145 0.00 9.45 0.98
CA ARG A 145 0.07 9.10 2.40
C ARG A 145 -0.06 7.60 2.61
N LEU A 146 0.35 7.13 3.79
CA LEU A 146 0.12 5.76 4.22
C LEU A 146 -1.37 5.54 4.54
N GLY A 147 -1.88 4.39 4.14
CA GLY A 147 -3.23 3.93 4.46
C GLY A 147 -3.32 2.42 4.40
N PHE A 148 -4.47 1.86 4.65
CA PHE A 148 -4.72 0.42 4.75
C PHE A 148 -5.62 -0.09 3.63
N GLY A 149 -5.38 -1.31 3.19
CA GLY A 149 -6.21 -1.97 2.19
C GLY A 149 -7.69 -2.12 2.60
N ARG A 150 -7.98 -2.17 3.90
CA ARG A 150 -9.36 -2.18 4.43
C ARG A 150 -10.12 -0.88 4.16
N ASP A 151 -9.41 0.25 4.09
CA ASP A 151 -10.03 1.57 3.87
C ASP A 151 -10.29 1.79 2.38
N HIS A 152 -9.34 1.42 1.52
CA HIS A 152 -9.49 1.44 0.07
C HIS A 152 -8.44 0.53 -0.60
N ALA A 153 -8.83 -0.12 -1.70
CA ALA A 153 -7.97 -1.05 -2.46
C ALA A 153 -6.68 -0.41 -3.00
N LYS A 154 -6.60 0.92 -3.15
CA LYS A 154 -5.38 1.62 -3.56
C LYS A 154 -4.21 1.42 -2.59
N TRP A 155 -4.48 1.14 -1.32
CA TRP A 155 -3.48 0.84 -0.30
C TRP A 155 -3.24 -0.65 -0.08
N GLN A 156 -3.79 -1.51 -0.93
CA GLN A 156 -3.57 -2.94 -0.85
C GLN A 156 -2.19 -3.29 -1.45
N PRO A 157 -1.24 -3.83 -0.65
CA PRO A 157 0.09 -4.16 -1.16
C PRO A 157 0.11 -5.45 -1.97
N THR A 158 -0.85 -6.36 -1.73
CA THR A 158 -0.86 -7.69 -2.30
C THR A 158 -1.75 -7.78 -3.53
N THR A 159 -1.23 -8.35 -4.60
CA THR A 159 -2.01 -8.75 -5.79
C THR A 159 -2.58 -10.15 -5.61
N ILE A 160 -1.80 -11.06 -5.00
CA ILE A 160 -2.22 -12.42 -4.68
C ILE A 160 -1.88 -12.71 -3.21
N SER A 161 -2.85 -13.27 -2.49
CA SER A 161 -2.63 -13.82 -1.15
C SER A 161 -3.50 -15.07 -0.99
N VAL A 162 -2.91 -16.24 -1.15
CA VAL A 162 -3.64 -17.53 -1.20
C VAL A 162 -3.05 -18.56 -0.26
N VAL A 163 -3.93 -19.40 0.27
CA VAL A 163 -3.57 -20.58 1.06
C VAL A 163 -3.90 -21.83 0.28
N LYS A 164 -2.94 -22.72 0.17
CA LYS A 164 -3.11 -24.07 -0.38
C LYS A 164 -2.81 -25.10 0.71
N TYR A 165 -3.65 -26.12 0.81
CA TYR A 165 -3.42 -27.26 1.70
C TYR A 165 -2.61 -28.32 0.98
N GLY A 166 -1.67 -28.93 1.70
CA GLY A 166 -0.87 -30.04 1.20
C GLY A 166 -1.66 -31.36 1.15
N GLU A 167 -0.97 -32.42 0.73
CA GLU A 167 -1.54 -33.78 0.75
C GLU A 167 -1.75 -34.30 2.19
N ASN A 168 -0.91 -33.83 3.13
CA ASN A 168 -1.08 -34.07 4.54
C ASN A 168 -1.87 -32.92 5.18
N GLU A 169 -2.82 -33.25 6.04
CA GLU A 169 -3.69 -32.25 6.72
C GLU A 169 -2.94 -31.19 7.52
N ASN A 170 -1.69 -31.49 7.90
CA ASN A 170 -0.84 -30.61 8.71
C ASN A 170 0.05 -29.70 7.87
N GLU A 171 -0.01 -29.80 6.54
CA GLU A 171 0.79 -28.98 5.63
C GLU A 171 -0.04 -27.86 5.02
N ILE A 172 0.42 -26.62 5.17
CA ILE A 172 -0.24 -25.43 4.64
C ILE A 172 0.81 -24.60 3.90
N PHE A 173 0.46 -24.16 2.70
CA PHE A 173 1.28 -23.25 1.90
C PHE A 173 0.58 -21.89 1.83
N LEU A 174 1.30 -20.84 2.14
CA LEU A 174 0.87 -19.46 1.94
C LEU A 174 1.72 -18.85 0.84
N THR A 175 1.08 -18.40 -0.23
CA THR A 175 1.74 -17.65 -1.30
C THR A 175 1.23 -16.22 -1.29
N ILE A 176 2.16 -15.27 -1.27
CA ILE A 176 1.89 -13.83 -1.34
C ILE A 176 2.66 -13.28 -2.53
N GLU A 177 1.95 -12.54 -3.39
CA GLU A 177 2.54 -11.68 -4.42
C GLU A 177 2.15 -10.22 -4.13
N THR A 178 3.09 -9.32 -4.35
CA THR A 178 2.90 -7.89 -4.10
C THR A 178 2.84 -7.10 -5.41
N ASN A 179 2.36 -5.87 -5.33
CA ASN A 179 2.36 -4.92 -6.44
C ASN A 179 3.69 -4.14 -6.56
N GLY A 180 4.73 -4.52 -5.77
CA GLY A 180 6.02 -3.87 -5.73
C GLY A 180 6.11 -2.66 -4.79
N ALA A 181 5.03 -2.25 -4.13
CA ALA A 181 5.06 -1.18 -3.13
C ALA A 181 5.92 -1.56 -1.92
N LEU A 182 5.86 -2.82 -1.52
CA LEU A 182 6.69 -3.49 -0.51
C LEU A 182 7.18 -4.81 -1.10
N THR A 183 8.28 -5.33 -0.61
CA THR A 183 8.68 -6.70 -0.91
C THR A 183 7.71 -7.70 -0.28
N ALA A 184 7.62 -8.90 -0.84
CA ALA A 184 6.74 -9.95 -0.32
C ALA A 184 7.13 -10.36 1.11
N GLU A 185 8.43 -10.35 1.44
CA GLU A 185 8.94 -10.61 2.78
C GLU A 185 8.50 -9.52 3.78
N GLU A 186 8.72 -8.23 3.44
CA GLU A 186 8.29 -7.11 4.27
C GLU A 186 6.79 -7.14 4.52
N THR A 187 6.00 -7.48 3.51
CA THR A 187 4.54 -7.60 3.61
C THR A 187 4.14 -8.69 4.61
N VAL A 188 4.80 -9.86 4.58
CA VAL A 188 4.54 -10.94 5.55
C VAL A 188 4.92 -10.53 6.97
N ILE A 189 6.09 -9.92 7.13
CA ILE A 189 6.58 -9.46 8.44
C ILE A 189 5.63 -8.41 9.01
N ALA A 190 5.26 -7.40 8.22
CA ALA A 190 4.33 -6.35 8.63
C ALA A 190 2.95 -6.93 9.01
N ALA A 191 2.44 -7.92 8.27
CA ALA A 191 1.18 -8.58 8.60
C ALA A 191 1.24 -9.31 9.96
N ILE A 192 2.37 -9.97 10.26
CA ILE A 192 2.59 -10.65 11.55
C ILE A 192 2.71 -9.63 12.69
N GLU A 193 3.40 -8.52 12.46
CA GLU A 193 3.54 -7.43 13.44
C GLU A 193 2.18 -6.81 13.77
N GLN A 194 1.34 -6.58 12.76
CA GLN A 194 -0.03 -6.08 12.96
C GLN A 194 -0.90 -7.06 13.75
N LEU A 195 -0.78 -8.36 13.48
CA LEU A 195 -1.47 -9.38 14.26
C LEU A 195 -1.03 -9.35 15.73
N SER A 196 0.27 -9.27 15.97
CA SER A 196 0.84 -9.20 17.32
C SER A 196 0.39 -7.92 18.06
N LYS A 197 0.37 -6.78 17.38
CA LYS A 197 -0.12 -5.49 17.91
C LYS A 197 -1.58 -5.60 18.32
N SER A 198 -2.43 -6.08 17.43
CA SER A 198 -3.88 -6.23 17.69
C SER A 198 -4.19 -7.16 18.86
N ILE A 199 -3.44 -8.28 18.98
CA ILE A 199 -3.62 -9.21 20.12
C ILE A 199 -3.21 -8.54 21.45
N LYS A 200 -2.11 -7.77 21.47
CA LYS A 200 -1.67 -7.03 22.65
C LYS A 200 -2.69 -5.97 23.08
N GLU A 201 -3.13 -5.14 22.14
CA GLU A 201 -4.14 -4.10 22.37
C GLU A 201 -5.45 -4.71 22.92
N PHE A 202 -5.87 -5.85 22.36
CA PHE A 202 -7.03 -6.57 22.85
C PHE A 202 -6.84 -7.05 24.30
N GLY A 203 -5.67 -7.62 24.63
CA GLY A 203 -5.34 -8.04 25.99
C GLY A 203 -5.33 -6.88 27.00
N GLU A 204 -4.76 -5.73 26.60
CA GLU A 204 -4.75 -4.52 27.43
C GLU A 204 -6.17 -3.99 27.67
N THR A 205 -7.01 -3.99 26.62
CA THR A 205 -8.40 -3.57 26.71
C THR A 205 -9.21 -4.46 27.67
N ILE A 206 -9.04 -5.79 27.61
CA ILE A 206 -9.71 -6.73 28.54
C ILE A 206 -9.27 -6.46 29.97
N ASN A 207 -7.97 -6.25 30.21
CA ASN A 207 -7.46 -5.98 31.55
C ASN A 207 -7.95 -4.63 32.12
N ALA A 208 -8.24 -3.65 31.26
CA ALA A 208 -8.77 -2.35 31.64
C ALA A 208 -10.28 -2.38 31.96
N VAL A 209 -11.02 -3.38 31.46
CA VAL A 209 -12.43 -3.55 31.78
C VAL A 209 -12.56 -4.07 33.19
N GLN A 210 -12.87 -3.17 34.16
CA GLN A 210 -13.27 -3.56 35.52
C GLN A 210 -14.64 -4.24 35.42
N ILE A 211 -14.68 -5.54 35.64
CA ILE A 211 -15.96 -6.25 35.84
C ILE A 211 -16.59 -5.68 37.12
N PRO A 212 -17.77 -5.04 37.04
CA PRO A 212 -18.42 -4.58 38.26
C PRO A 212 -18.72 -5.82 39.13
N THR A 213 -18.05 -5.91 40.27
CA THR A 213 -18.27 -6.91 41.30
C THR A 213 -19.56 -6.60 42.07
N ASN A 214 -20.70 -6.56 41.40
CA ASN A 214 -22.02 -6.47 42.00
C ASN A 214 -22.91 -7.55 41.35
N LEU A 215 -22.84 -8.72 41.95
CA LEU A 215 -23.89 -9.74 42.01
C LEU A 215 -24.24 -9.99 43.44
#